data_886b4bc98799b453cc9eb129c8aef38b
#
_entry.id   886b4bc98799b453cc9eb129c8aef38b
#
_cell.length_a   1.000
_cell.length_b   1.000
_cell.length_c   1.000
_cell.angle_alpha   90.00
_cell.angle_beta   90.00
_cell.angle_gamma   90.00
#
_symmetry.space_group_name_H-M   'P 1'
#
loop_
_entity.id
_entity.type
_entity.pdbx_description
1 polymer ?
#
loop_
_entity_poly.entity_id
_entity_poly.type
_entity_poly.pdbx_seq_one_letter_code
_entity_poly.pdbx_strand_id
1 'polypeptide(L)'
;MTENAHPIEDHAKALADDNRFCEWLDAIDALESGWPHSHYTARRWIEEQCDVESLGRLATDPVAAASLHQIARRFAVWDKNQELDL
;
A
#
# COMPACT_ATOMS: atom_id res chain seq x y z
N MET A 1 18.49 -13.82 -14.72
CA MET A 1 18.23 -12.38 -14.74
C MET A 1 16.83 -12.09 -14.26
N THR A 2 16.70 -10.97 -13.67
CA THR A 2 15.42 -10.59 -13.11
C THR A 2 14.87 -9.35 -13.77
N GLU A 3 15.10 -9.25 -15.07
CA GLU A 3 14.64 -8.09 -15.81
C GLU A 3 13.14 -7.93 -15.81
N ASN A 4 12.42 -8.99 -15.41
CA ASN A 4 10.96 -8.91 -15.30
C ASN A 4 10.50 -8.30 -13.99
N ALA A 5 11.42 -8.02 -13.08
CA ALA A 5 11.07 -7.40 -11.83
C ALA A 5 10.68 -5.94 -12.09
N HIS A 6 9.59 -5.53 -11.49
CA HIS A 6 9.11 -4.15 -11.58
C HIS A 6 9.18 -3.55 -10.19
N PRO A 7 10.10 -2.60 -9.96
CA PRO A 7 10.27 -2.06 -8.61
C PRO A 7 8.99 -1.51 -7.99
N ILE A 8 8.12 -0.92 -8.80
CA ILE A 8 6.88 -0.36 -8.24
C ILE A 8 5.91 -1.46 -7.80
N GLU A 9 5.87 -2.55 -8.55
CA GLU A 9 5.02 -3.68 -8.15
C GLU A 9 5.54 -4.30 -6.86
N ASP A 10 6.86 -4.48 -6.77
CA ASP A 10 7.48 -5.03 -5.57
C ASP A 10 7.26 -4.10 -4.38
N HIS A 11 7.33 -2.80 -4.61
CA HIS A 11 7.09 -1.82 -3.55
C HIS A 11 5.67 -1.97 -3.01
N ALA A 12 4.70 -2.09 -3.92
CA ALA A 12 3.30 -2.23 -3.50
C ALA A 12 3.08 -3.52 -2.72
N LYS A 13 3.71 -4.61 -3.16
CA LYS A 13 3.60 -5.88 -2.45
C LYS A 13 4.22 -5.79 -1.07
N ALA A 14 5.36 -5.13 -0.96
CA ALA A 14 6.02 -4.95 0.32
C ALA A 14 5.17 -4.14 1.28
N LEU A 15 4.50 -3.09 0.77
CA LEU A 15 3.58 -2.32 1.60
C LEU A 15 2.44 -3.19 2.11
N ALA A 16 1.83 -3.96 1.22
CA ALA A 16 0.69 -4.79 1.60
C ALA A 16 1.09 -5.85 2.64
N ASP A 17 2.34 -6.30 2.59
CA ASP A 17 2.84 -7.30 3.53
C ASP A 17 3.36 -6.68 4.84
N ASP A 18 3.37 -5.37 4.93
CA ASP A 18 3.90 -4.67 6.11
C ASP A 18 2.77 -4.53 7.14
N ASN A 19 2.99 -5.10 8.34
CA ASN A 19 2.00 -5.02 9.40
C ASN A 19 1.71 -3.59 9.80
N ARG A 20 2.71 -2.72 9.76
CA ARG A 20 2.51 -1.33 10.11
C ARG A 20 1.64 -0.61 9.09
N PHE A 21 1.75 -1.01 7.82
CA PHE A 21 0.87 -0.48 6.79
C PHE A 21 -0.58 -0.88 7.08
N CYS A 22 -0.79 -2.12 7.50
CA CYS A 22 -2.13 -2.58 7.88
C CYS A 22 -2.67 -1.78 9.06
N GLU A 23 -1.81 -1.49 10.05
CA GLU A 23 -2.22 -0.66 11.18
C GLU A 23 -2.63 0.74 10.74
N TRP A 24 -1.88 1.30 9.80
CA TRP A 24 -2.22 2.60 9.24
C TRP A 24 -3.60 2.57 8.56
N LEU A 25 -3.86 1.51 7.79
CA LEU A 25 -5.16 1.36 7.15
C LEU A 25 -6.29 1.24 8.18
N ASP A 26 -6.03 0.53 9.28
CA ASP A 26 -7.04 0.44 10.34
C ASP A 26 -7.35 1.81 10.91
N ALA A 27 -6.36 2.70 10.94
CA ALA A 27 -6.54 4.04 11.48
C ALA A 27 -7.28 4.98 10.53
N ILE A 28 -7.06 4.83 9.22
CA ILE A 28 -7.61 5.79 8.25
C ILE A 28 -8.81 5.25 7.47
N ASP A 29 -8.93 3.93 7.38
CA ASP A 29 -9.99 3.33 6.56
C ASP A 29 -10.26 1.92 7.05
N ALA A 30 -10.77 1.82 8.28
CA ALA A 30 -11.06 0.54 8.90
C ALA A 30 -12.09 -0.24 8.11
N LEU A 31 -12.00 -1.56 8.18
CA LEU A 31 -12.97 -2.42 7.52
C LEU A 31 -14.33 -2.33 8.21
N GLU A 32 -15.38 -2.40 7.41
CA GLU A 32 -16.74 -2.35 7.94
C GLU A 32 -17.04 -3.51 8.90
N SER A 33 -16.37 -4.63 8.66
CA SER A 33 -16.55 -5.82 9.48
C SER A 33 -16.04 -5.65 10.90
N GLY A 34 -15.16 -4.65 11.13
CA GLY A 34 -14.52 -4.48 12.43
C GLY A 34 -13.25 -5.29 12.59
N TRP A 35 -12.93 -6.16 11.63
CA TRP A 35 -11.69 -6.92 11.66
C TRP A 35 -10.53 -6.03 11.24
N PRO A 36 -9.33 -6.29 11.76
CA PRO A 36 -8.16 -5.53 11.29
C PRO A 36 -7.83 -5.87 9.84
N HIS A 37 -7.19 -4.93 9.17
CA HIS A 37 -6.70 -5.19 7.82
C HIS A 37 -5.67 -6.30 7.85
N SER A 38 -5.76 -7.19 6.85
CA SER A 38 -4.78 -8.23 6.61
C SER A 38 -3.94 -7.84 5.41
N HIS A 39 -2.92 -8.63 5.11
CA HIS A 39 -2.14 -8.41 3.90
C HIS A 39 -3.03 -8.47 2.66
N TYR A 40 -4.01 -9.35 2.67
CA TYR A 40 -4.95 -9.47 1.56
C TYR A 40 -5.81 -8.22 1.41
N THR A 41 -6.40 -7.74 2.50
CA THR A 41 -7.25 -6.55 2.42
C THR A 41 -6.42 -5.30 2.13
N ALA A 42 -5.19 -5.24 2.61
CA ALA A 42 -4.29 -4.13 2.31
C ALA A 42 -3.98 -4.09 0.81
N ARG A 43 -3.73 -5.25 0.21
CA ARG A 43 -3.48 -5.33 -1.22
C ARG A 43 -4.70 -4.88 -2.02
N ARG A 44 -5.88 -5.33 -1.62
CA ARG A 44 -7.12 -4.91 -2.28
C ARG A 44 -7.32 -3.41 -2.15
N TRP A 45 -7.01 -2.86 -0.99
CA TRP A 45 -7.14 -1.43 -0.77
C TRP A 45 -6.23 -0.65 -1.72
N ILE A 46 -4.99 -1.10 -1.87
CA ILE A 46 -4.06 -0.44 -2.80
C ILE A 46 -4.61 -0.51 -4.23
N GLU A 47 -5.10 -1.68 -4.64
CA GLU A 47 -5.65 -1.84 -5.98
C GLU A 47 -6.80 -0.90 -6.23
N GLU A 48 -7.68 -0.75 -5.25
CA GLU A 48 -8.84 0.14 -5.37
C GLU A 48 -8.42 1.60 -5.43
N GLN A 49 -7.48 2.00 -4.58
CA GLN A 49 -7.02 3.38 -4.55
C GLN A 49 -6.29 3.77 -5.82
N CYS A 50 -5.57 2.85 -6.41
CA CYS A 50 -4.83 3.09 -7.63
C CYS A 50 -5.66 2.80 -8.88
N ASP A 51 -6.87 2.28 -8.70
CA ASP A 51 -7.80 1.96 -9.80
C ASP A 51 -7.18 0.97 -10.78
N VAL A 52 -6.60 -0.10 -10.22
CA VAL A 52 -6.02 -1.18 -11.02
C VAL A 52 -6.60 -2.51 -10.58
N GLU A 53 -6.61 -3.47 -11.49
CA GLU A 53 -7.14 -4.80 -11.20
C GLU A 53 -6.13 -5.66 -10.46
N SER A 54 -4.85 -5.34 -10.60
CA SER A 54 -3.79 -6.06 -9.93
C SER A 54 -2.59 -5.15 -9.77
N LEU A 55 -1.70 -5.48 -8.84
CA LEU A 55 -0.53 -4.65 -8.60
C LEU A 55 0.42 -4.63 -9.78
N GLY A 56 0.37 -5.66 -10.63
CA GLY A 56 1.22 -5.67 -11.82
C GLY A 56 0.90 -4.53 -12.80
N ARG A 57 -0.31 -4.01 -12.75
CA ARG A 57 -0.70 -2.90 -13.63
C ARG A 57 -0.02 -1.60 -13.27
N LEU A 58 0.50 -1.50 -12.05
CA LEU A 58 1.23 -0.31 -11.64
C LEU A 58 2.45 -0.05 -12.52
N ALA A 59 3.04 -1.10 -13.07
CA ALA A 59 4.23 -0.96 -13.91
C ALA A 59 3.90 -0.33 -15.26
N THR A 60 2.64 -0.40 -15.69
CA THR A 60 2.24 0.08 -17.02
C THR A 60 1.28 1.26 -16.99
N ASP A 61 0.84 1.67 -15.80
CA ASP A 61 -0.11 2.77 -15.66
C ASP A 61 0.52 3.89 -14.83
N PRO A 62 0.98 4.97 -15.48
CA PRO A 62 1.67 6.03 -14.75
C PRO A 62 0.77 6.77 -13.76
N VAL A 63 -0.53 6.84 -14.01
CA VAL A 63 -1.44 7.48 -13.06
C VAL A 63 -1.56 6.63 -11.81
N ALA A 64 -1.69 5.31 -11.99
CA ALA A 64 -1.75 4.40 -10.85
C ALA A 64 -0.44 4.43 -10.06
N ALA A 65 0.68 4.50 -10.77
CA ALA A 65 1.99 4.57 -10.11
C ALA A 65 2.10 5.82 -9.25
N ALA A 66 1.62 6.96 -9.76
CA ALA A 66 1.65 8.20 -9.00
C ALA A 66 0.78 8.08 -7.74
N SER A 67 -0.36 7.41 -7.85
CA SER A 67 -1.23 7.19 -6.70
C SER A 67 -0.52 6.34 -5.64
N LEU A 68 0.19 5.30 -6.07
CA LEU A 68 0.92 4.47 -5.12
C LEU A 68 2.01 5.27 -4.42
N HIS A 69 2.72 6.12 -5.14
CA HIS A 69 3.78 6.93 -4.52
C HIS A 69 3.19 7.87 -3.47
N GLN A 70 2.01 8.42 -3.71
CA GLN A 70 1.36 9.26 -2.71
C GLN A 70 0.95 8.46 -1.49
N ILE A 71 0.43 7.25 -1.69
CA ILE A 71 0.06 6.38 -0.59
C ILE A 71 1.29 6.05 0.25
N ALA A 72 2.37 5.68 -0.40
CA ALA A 72 3.61 5.32 0.31
C ALA A 72 4.14 6.48 1.11
N ARG A 73 4.05 7.70 0.56
CA ARG A 73 4.52 8.89 1.26
C ARG A 73 3.66 9.18 2.48
N ARG A 74 2.35 9.07 2.35
CA ARG A 74 1.45 9.32 3.47
C ARG A 74 1.69 8.32 4.59
N PHE A 75 1.87 7.06 4.22
CA PHE A 75 2.17 6.04 5.20
C PHE A 75 3.50 6.32 5.89
N ALA A 76 4.53 6.70 5.13
CA ALA A 76 5.84 6.97 5.71
C ALA A 76 5.78 8.10 6.73
N VAL A 77 5.01 9.15 6.44
CA VAL A 77 4.84 10.25 7.38
C VAL A 77 4.17 9.77 8.66
N TRP A 78 3.11 9.00 8.52
CA TRP A 78 2.40 8.46 9.68
C TRP A 78 3.31 7.57 10.52
N ASP A 79 4.06 6.70 9.86
CA ASP A 79 4.94 5.75 10.54
C ASP A 79 6.06 6.47 11.28
N LYS A 80 6.61 7.51 10.66
CA LYS A 80 7.64 8.29 11.30
C LYS A 80 7.11 9.03 12.52
N ASN A 81 5.89 9.56 12.43
CA ASN A 81 5.28 10.26 13.55
C ASN A 81 5.05 9.32 14.73
N GLN A 82 4.73 8.05 14.46
CA GLN A 82 4.57 7.09 15.54
C GLN A 82 5.88 6.88 16.28
N GLU A 83 6.98 6.88 15.56
CA GLU A 83 8.30 6.74 16.20
C GLU A 83 8.66 7.95 17.04
N LEU A 84 8.28 9.13 16.58
CA LEU A 84 8.61 10.37 17.27
C LEU A 84 7.73 10.61 18.49
N ASP A 85 6.62 9.92 18.58
CA ASP A 85 5.67 10.11 19.65
C ASP A 85 6.00 9.26 20.86
N LEU A 86 7.26 9.09 21.10
CA LEU A 86 7.72 8.35 22.29
C LEU A 86 7.94 9.31 23.48
#